data_a729d17658e7ebe2e1bcf6002fb37ec4
#
_entry.id   a729d17658e7ebe2e1bcf6002fb37ec4
#
_cell.length_a   1.000
_cell.length_b   1.000
_cell.length_c   1.000
_cell.angle_alpha   90.00
_cell.angle_beta   90.00
_cell.angle_gamma   90.00
#
_symmetry.space_group_name_H-M   'P 1'
#
loop_
_entity.id
_entity.type
_entity.pdbx_description
1 polymer ?
#
loop_
_entity_poly.entity_id
_entity_poly.type
_entity_poly.pdbx_seq_one_letter_code
_entity_poly.pdbx_strand_id
1 'polypeptide(L)'
;CLILLCLLLLPWLGACAPQYGVSVDSLRGPQADSAGTVYVPRPGVEGMAEDDLLFRDVAAQLEPCFTARGYTLKLDGQTQDKSDNLVFISFGISEPDVRIYTTVSYVPYTWGRGHFRHTRWVREEETRTKVFFHAGLLLEGCTRAPDGGRGKNLWRTEIRCTGQDDDFRTLLQAMLPVLQPVSYTHLRAHE
;
A
#
# COMPACT_ATOMS: atom_id res chain seq x y z
N CYS A 1 -32.08 -15.32 -22.45
CA CYS A 1 -31.14 -16.41 -22.05
C CYS A 1 -29.67 -15.97 -22.07
N LEU A 2 -29.18 -15.28 -23.09
CA LEU A 2 -27.76 -14.90 -23.21
C LEU A 2 -27.30 -13.93 -22.10
N ILE A 3 -28.12 -12.93 -21.77
CA ILE A 3 -27.86 -11.92 -20.75
C ILE A 3 -27.76 -12.56 -19.33
N LEU A 4 -28.62 -13.54 -19.06
CA LEU A 4 -28.63 -14.28 -17.78
C LEU A 4 -27.37 -15.14 -17.64
N LEU A 5 -26.87 -15.73 -18.73
CA LEU A 5 -25.65 -16.52 -18.78
C LEU A 5 -24.41 -15.62 -18.54
N CYS A 6 -24.36 -14.41 -19.11
CA CYS A 6 -23.29 -13.46 -18.87
C CYS A 6 -23.24 -12.95 -17.43
N LEU A 7 -24.40 -12.75 -16.77
CA LEU A 7 -24.49 -12.35 -15.36
C LEU A 7 -24.04 -13.45 -14.40
N LEU A 8 -24.20 -14.72 -14.76
CA LEU A 8 -23.73 -15.86 -13.96
C LEU A 8 -22.21 -16.12 -14.08
N LEU A 9 -21.56 -15.63 -15.15
CA LEU A 9 -20.12 -15.79 -15.38
C LEU A 9 -19.28 -14.68 -14.74
N LEU A 10 -19.86 -13.51 -14.41
CA LEU A 10 -19.17 -12.38 -13.79
C LEU A 10 -18.48 -12.68 -12.45
N PRO A 11 -19.05 -13.48 -11.51
CA PRO A 11 -18.36 -13.77 -10.25
C PRO A 11 -17.12 -14.66 -10.39
N TRP A 12 -16.95 -15.38 -11.50
CA TRP A 12 -15.81 -16.27 -11.70
C TRP A 12 -14.54 -15.56 -12.18
N LEU A 13 -14.64 -14.29 -12.60
CA LEU A 13 -13.50 -13.49 -13.05
C LEU A 13 -12.73 -12.79 -11.91
N GLY A 14 -13.27 -12.86 -10.68
CA GLY A 14 -12.66 -12.19 -9.51
C GLY A 14 -11.65 -13.03 -8.70
N ALA A 15 -11.38 -14.28 -9.09
CA ALA A 15 -10.71 -15.25 -8.21
C ALA A 15 -9.18 -15.13 -8.09
N CYS A 16 -8.53 -14.19 -8.80
CA CYS A 16 -7.07 -14.05 -8.82
C CYS A 16 -6.59 -12.62 -8.55
N ALA A 17 -7.30 -11.84 -7.75
CA ALA A 17 -6.79 -10.54 -7.34
C ALA A 17 -5.55 -10.70 -6.45
N PRO A 18 -4.45 -9.98 -6.71
CA PRO A 18 -3.28 -10.00 -5.85
C PRO A 18 -3.66 -9.55 -4.44
N GLN A 19 -3.17 -10.27 -3.43
CA GLN A 19 -3.42 -9.93 -2.04
C GLN A 19 -2.27 -9.07 -1.52
N TYR A 20 -2.60 -7.86 -1.07
CA TYR A 20 -1.66 -6.96 -0.41
C TYR A 20 -2.02 -6.85 1.07
N GLY A 21 -1.00 -6.97 1.93
CA GLY A 21 -1.13 -6.64 3.34
C GLY A 21 -0.67 -5.20 3.57
N VAL A 22 -1.59 -4.30 3.94
CA VAL A 22 -1.24 -2.90 4.21
C VAL A 22 -1.45 -2.57 5.68
N SER A 23 -0.46 -1.94 6.31
CA SER A 23 -0.54 -1.41 7.67
C SER A 23 -0.18 0.07 7.69
N VAL A 24 -0.84 0.83 8.57
CA VAL A 24 -0.65 2.28 8.74
C VAL A 24 -0.40 2.58 10.20
N ASP A 25 0.62 3.38 10.46
CA ASP A 25 0.88 3.99 11.75
C ASP A 25 0.94 5.50 11.58
N SER A 26 0.23 6.25 12.44
CA SER A 26 0.15 7.70 12.35
C SER A 26 0.28 8.35 13.72
N LEU A 27 1.16 9.33 13.80
CA LEU A 27 1.38 10.15 14.98
C LEU A 27 1.06 11.61 14.65
N ARG A 28 0.39 12.29 15.56
CA ARG A 28 0.03 13.70 15.43
C ARG A 28 0.59 14.51 16.60
N GLY A 29 1.33 15.56 16.27
CA GLY A 29 1.86 16.49 17.25
C GLY A 29 0.80 17.52 17.70
N PRO A 30 0.98 18.14 18.88
CA PRO A 30 0.00 19.08 19.44
C PRO A 30 -0.17 20.37 18.62
N GLN A 31 0.79 20.71 17.78
CA GLN A 31 0.75 21.90 16.92
C GLN A 31 0.13 21.65 15.55
N ALA A 32 -0.25 20.40 15.24
CA ALA A 32 -0.80 20.06 13.94
C ALA A 32 -2.14 20.75 13.63
N ASP A 33 -2.94 21.04 14.67
CA ASP A 33 -4.25 21.70 14.51
C ASP A 33 -4.14 23.20 14.22
N SER A 34 -3.05 23.84 14.64
CA SER A 34 -2.78 25.27 14.40
C SER A 34 -1.93 25.52 13.16
N ALA A 35 -1.41 24.47 12.54
CA ALA A 35 -0.62 24.56 11.32
C ALA A 35 -1.52 24.81 10.10
N GLY A 36 -0.98 25.53 9.11
CA GLY A 36 -1.66 25.71 7.82
C GLY A 36 -1.93 24.38 7.12
N THR A 37 -2.85 24.40 6.16
CA THR A 37 -3.27 23.21 5.39
C THR A 37 -2.48 23.02 4.10
N VAL A 38 -1.55 23.93 3.77
CA VAL A 38 -0.76 23.88 2.54
C VAL A 38 0.60 23.27 2.81
N TYR A 39 0.97 22.28 2.00
CA TYR A 39 2.23 21.53 2.11
C TYR A 39 2.98 21.55 0.79
N VAL A 40 4.30 21.65 0.87
CA VAL A 40 5.23 21.53 -0.25
C VAL A 40 6.00 20.23 -0.09
N PRO A 41 5.94 19.30 -1.08
CA PRO A 41 6.65 18.03 -1.00
C PRO A 41 8.16 18.24 -1.11
N ARG A 42 8.91 17.45 -0.33
CA ARG A 42 10.36 17.37 -0.32
C ARG A 42 10.80 15.92 -0.25
N PRO A 43 11.89 15.54 -0.93
CA PRO A 43 12.43 14.19 -0.76
C PRO A 43 12.93 14.02 0.68
N GLY A 44 12.52 12.90 1.30
CA GLY A 44 12.98 12.50 2.64
C GLY A 44 14.09 11.45 2.59
N VAL A 45 14.45 10.97 1.40
CA VAL A 45 15.53 10.00 1.17
C VAL A 45 16.81 10.79 0.85
N GLU A 46 17.89 10.45 1.54
CA GLU A 46 19.19 11.07 1.30
C GLU A 46 19.68 10.81 -0.14
N GLY A 47 20.17 11.86 -0.79
CA GLY A 47 20.64 11.79 -2.18
C GLY A 47 19.56 11.85 -3.26
N MET A 48 18.27 11.86 -2.90
CA MET A 48 17.18 12.05 -3.86
C MET A 48 16.96 13.54 -4.12
N ALA A 49 16.91 13.93 -5.39
CA ALA A 49 16.67 15.31 -5.79
C ALA A 49 15.15 15.60 -5.91
N GLU A 50 14.77 16.89 -5.82
CA GLU A 50 13.37 17.31 -5.97
C GLU A 50 12.85 17.11 -7.40
N ASP A 51 13.72 17.10 -8.39
CA ASP A 51 13.42 16.87 -9.81
C ASP A 51 13.50 15.38 -10.21
N ASP A 52 13.76 14.47 -9.25
CA ASP A 52 13.73 13.05 -9.51
C ASP A 52 12.35 12.60 -10.01
N LEU A 53 12.33 11.86 -11.12
CA LEU A 53 11.08 11.47 -11.79
C LEU A 53 10.21 10.56 -10.93
N LEU A 54 10.82 9.65 -10.15
CA LEU A 54 10.06 8.76 -9.28
C LEU A 54 9.49 9.52 -8.08
N PHE A 55 10.27 10.44 -7.50
CA PHE A 55 9.78 11.32 -6.43
C PHE A 55 8.58 12.15 -6.88
N ARG A 56 8.66 12.77 -8.06
CA ARG A 56 7.58 13.59 -8.63
C ARG A 56 6.32 12.75 -8.92
N ASP A 57 6.50 11.54 -9.43
CA ASP A 57 5.39 10.62 -9.68
C ASP A 57 4.70 10.22 -8.36
N VAL A 58 5.47 9.87 -7.33
CA VAL A 58 4.92 9.55 -5.99
C VAL A 58 4.19 10.76 -5.39
N ALA A 59 4.79 11.96 -5.45
CA ALA A 59 4.16 13.17 -4.95
C ALA A 59 2.84 13.49 -5.66
N ALA A 60 2.79 13.33 -6.99
CA ALA A 60 1.57 13.52 -7.78
C ALA A 60 0.47 12.52 -7.39
N GLN A 61 0.82 11.27 -7.15
CA GLN A 61 -0.13 10.24 -6.72
C GLN A 61 -0.67 10.46 -5.28
N LEU A 62 0.07 11.16 -4.43
CA LEU A 62 -0.35 11.53 -3.08
C LEU A 62 -1.29 12.74 -3.05
N GLU A 63 -1.27 13.62 -4.05
CA GLU A 63 -2.10 14.84 -4.10
C GLU A 63 -3.59 14.58 -3.82
N PRO A 64 -4.25 13.60 -4.47
CA PRO A 64 -5.67 13.31 -4.18
C PRO A 64 -5.91 12.90 -2.73
N CYS A 65 -4.97 12.20 -2.10
CA CYS A 65 -5.07 11.79 -0.70
C CYS A 65 -4.99 12.97 0.25
N PHE A 66 -4.13 13.95 -0.05
CA PHE A 66 -4.04 15.21 0.69
C PHE A 66 -5.32 16.03 0.53
N THR A 67 -5.79 16.20 -0.69
CA THR A 67 -7.02 16.92 -1.01
C THR A 67 -8.24 16.34 -0.30
N ALA A 68 -8.37 15.01 -0.29
CA ALA A 68 -9.46 14.31 0.39
C ALA A 68 -9.48 14.55 1.92
N ARG A 69 -8.33 14.95 2.50
CA ARG A 69 -8.18 15.31 3.93
C ARG A 69 -8.27 16.82 4.19
N GLY A 70 -8.56 17.63 3.17
CA GLY A 70 -8.64 19.09 3.28
C GLY A 70 -7.27 19.78 3.27
N TYR A 71 -6.22 19.10 2.83
CA TYR A 71 -4.89 19.66 2.63
C TYR A 71 -4.64 19.97 1.16
N THR A 72 -3.77 20.93 0.88
CA THR A 72 -3.30 21.26 -0.45
C THR A 72 -1.83 20.85 -0.57
N LEU A 73 -1.51 19.99 -1.53
CA LEU A 73 -0.12 19.64 -1.85
C LEU A 73 0.32 20.47 -3.06
N LYS A 74 1.25 21.42 -2.86
CA LYS A 74 1.81 22.28 -3.93
C LYS A 74 2.91 21.50 -4.66
N LEU A 75 2.59 20.99 -5.85
CA LEU A 75 3.56 20.34 -6.73
C LEU A 75 4.45 21.38 -7.44
N ASP A 76 5.42 20.89 -8.21
CA ASP A 76 6.34 21.72 -8.98
C ASP A 76 5.65 22.79 -9.86
N GLY A 77 6.27 23.98 -9.94
CA GLY A 77 5.75 25.10 -10.73
C GLY A 77 4.69 25.96 -10.04
N GLN A 78 4.22 25.58 -8.85
CA GLN A 78 3.31 26.40 -8.07
C GLN A 78 4.09 27.40 -7.18
N THR A 79 3.53 28.61 -7.00
CA THR A 79 4.13 29.61 -6.12
C THR A 79 4.14 29.10 -4.68
N GLN A 80 5.33 29.02 -4.09
CA GLN A 80 5.52 28.62 -2.70
C GLN A 80 5.62 29.87 -1.80
N ASP A 81 4.86 29.86 -0.72
CA ASP A 81 4.94 30.91 0.30
C ASP A 81 5.86 30.47 1.46
N LYS A 82 6.46 31.44 2.15
CA LYS A 82 7.29 31.15 3.34
C LYS A 82 6.48 30.53 4.48
N SER A 83 5.17 30.74 4.49
CA SER A 83 4.24 30.18 5.47
C SER A 83 3.80 28.74 5.14
N ASP A 84 4.08 28.22 3.94
CA ASP A 84 3.73 26.87 3.58
C ASP A 84 4.52 25.86 4.42
N ASN A 85 3.84 24.83 4.88
CA ASN A 85 4.47 23.69 5.55
C ASN A 85 5.25 22.83 4.54
N LEU A 86 6.12 21.98 5.06
CA LEU A 86 6.81 20.98 4.26
C LEU A 86 6.29 19.58 4.57
N VAL A 87 6.26 18.71 3.57
CA VAL A 87 6.08 17.28 3.77
C VAL A 87 7.25 16.53 3.17
N PHE A 88 8.01 15.84 4.01
CA PHE A 88 9.08 14.97 3.58
C PHE A 88 8.51 13.60 3.23
N ILE A 89 8.81 13.14 2.03
CA ILE A 89 8.33 11.87 1.47
C ILE A 89 9.53 10.95 1.32
N SER A 90 9.54 9.88 2.13
CA SER A 90 10.53 8.81 2.03
C SER A 90 9.82 7.54 1.60
N PHE A 91 10.38 6.82 0.64
CA PHE A 91 9.80 5.59 0.15
C PHE A 91 10.88 4.62 -0.32
N GLY A 92 10.53 3.35 -0.37
CA GLY A 92 11.42 2.32 -0.84
C GLY A 92 10.79 0.95 -0.80
N ILE A 93 11.51 -0.01 -1.35
CA ILE A 93 11.16 -1.43 -1.36
C ILE A 93 12.33 -2.22 -0.77
N SER A 94 12.03 -3.24 0.03
CA SER A 94 13.04 -4.10 0.63
C SER A 94 13.58 -5.14 -0.36
N GLU A 95 14.65 -5.82 0.03
CA GLU A 95 15.05 -7.07 -0.58
C GLU A 95 13.92 -8.12 -0.49
N PRO A 96 13.87 -9.08 -1.43
CA PRO A 96 12.84 -10.10 -1.46
C PRO A 96 12.89 -11.02 -0.24
N ASP A 97 11.74 -11.27 0.38
CA ASP A 97 11.53 -12.29 1.42
C ASP A 97 11.01 -13.58 0.77
N VAL A 98 11.85 -14.60 0.73
CA VAL A 98 11.52 -15.89 0.09
C VAL A 98 10.97 -16.84 1.15
N ARG A 99 9.71 -17.25 1.00
CA ARG A 99 9.04 -18.18 1.89
C ARG A 99 8.73 -19.50 1.19
N ILE A 100 9.08 -20.60 1.86
CA ILE A 100 8.81 -21.94 1.40
C ILE A 100 7.65 -22.51 2.18
N TYR A 101 6.61 -22.94 1.46
CA TYR A 101 5.40 -23.56 2.03
C TYR A 101 5.34 -25.02 1.59
N THR A 102 5.23 -25.93 2.54
CA THR A 102 4.97 -27.34 2.25
C THR A 102 3.52 -27.65 2.57
N THR A 103 2.77 -28.05 1.55
CA THR A 103 1.38 -28.50 1.69
C THR A 103 1.35 -30.01 1.63
N VAL A 104 0.72 -30.62 2.62
CA VAL A 104 0.51 -32.06 2.65
C VAL A 104 -0.92 -32.34 2.21
N SER A 105 -1.09 -33.13 1.17
CA SER A 105 -2.37 -33.63 0.70
C SER A 105 -2.39 -35.17 0.74
N TYR A 106 -3.59 -35.73 0.85
CA TYR A 106 -3.80 -37.16 0.74
C TYR A 106 -4.61 -37.42 -0.53
N VAL A 107 -4.00 -38.11 -1.49
CA VAL A 107 -4.64 -38.45 -2.77
C VAL A 107 -5.00 -39.93 -2.81
N PRO A 108 -6.17 -40.29 -3.34
CA PRO A 108 -6.54 -41.68 -3.48
C PRO A 108 -5.74 -42.34 -4.60
N TYR A 109 -4.95 -43.33 -4.25
CA TYR A 109 -4.28 -44.18 -5.21
C TYR A 109 -5.02 -45.48 -5.39
N THR A 110 -5.55 -45.74 -6.60
CA THR A 110 -6.36 -46.92 -6.92
C THR A 110 -5.61 -47.84 -7.87
N TRP A 111 -5.50 -49.09 -7.54
CA TRP A 111 -4.90 -50.10 -8.39
C TRP A 111 -5.78 -51.35 -8.50
N GLY A 112 -5.56 -52.21 -9.50
CA GLY A 112 -6.33 -53.42 -9.79
C GLY A 112 -7.33 -53.23 -10.94
N ARG A 113 -7.98 -54.32 -11.34
CA ARG A 113 -8.98 -54.36 -12.42
C ARG A 113 -10.29 -54.98 -11.95
N GLY A 114 -11.42 -54.50 -12.48
CA GLY A 114 -12.76 -55.02 -12.21
C GLY A 114 -13.11 -55.01 -10.73
N HIS A 115 -13.56 -56.17 -10.21
CA HIS A 115 -13.95 -56.31 -8.81
C HIS A 115 -12.80 -56.31 -7.80
N PHE A 116 -11.55 -56.37 -8.28
CA PHE A 116 -10.33 -56.35 -7.45
C PHE A 116 -9.65 -54.97 -7.44
N ARG A 117 -10.46 -53.90 -7.35
CA ARG A 117 -9.93 -52.52 -7.19
C ARG A 117 -9.70 -52.26 -5.72
N HIS A 118 -8.46 -51.81 -5.43
CA HIS A 118 -8.06 -51.38 -4.10
C HIS A 118 -7.71 -49.88 -4.15
N THR A 119 -8.17 -49.15 -3.16
CA THR A 119 -7.84 -47.74 -3.02
C THR A 119 -7.17 -47.51 -1.66
N ARG A 120 -6.05 -46.88 -1.66
CA ARG A 120 -5.41 -46.37 -0.44
C ARG A 120 -5.12 -44.88 -0.60
N TRP A 121 -5.17 -44.17 0.52
CA TRP A 121 -4.73 -42.77 0.55
C TRP A 121 -3.20 -42.71 0.65
N VAL A 122 -2.58 -42.00 -0.26
CA VAL A 122 -1.14 -41.75 -0.29
C VAL A 122 -0.89 -40.32 0.07
N ARG A 123 0.03 -40.10 0.99
CA ARG A 123 0.51 -38.77 1.38
C ARG A 123 1.35 -38.20 0.23
N GLU A 124 0.96 -37.02 -0.22
CA GLU A 124 1.69 -36.27 -1.24
C GLU A 124 2.12 -34.94 -0.64
N GLU A 125 3.37 -34.59 -0.79
CA GLU A 125 3.93 -33.33 -0.32
C GLU A 125 4.24 -32.45 -1.52
N GLU A 126 3.63 -31.26 -1.54
CA GLU A 126 3.92 -30.24 -2.54
C GLU A 126 4.62 -29.07 -1.86
N THR A 127 5.83 -28.75 -2.34
CA THR A 127 6.57 -27.58 -1.87
C THR A 127 6.41 -26.46 -2.87
N ARG A 128 5.94 -25.30 -2.36
CA ARG A 128 5.77 -24.08 -3.14
C ARG A 128 6.60 -22.96 -2.55
N THR A 129 7.29 -22.24 -3.41
CA THR A 129 8.04 -21.06 -3.03
C THR A 129 7.24 -19.82 -3.40
N LYS A 130 7.12 -18.88 -2.45
CA LYS A 130 6.55 -17.54 -2.70
C LYS A 130 7.57 -16.49 -2.32
N VAL A 131 7.65 -15.45 -3.15
CA VAL A 131 8.51 -14.30 -2.93
C VAL A 131 7.62 -13.13 -2.54
N PHE A 132 7.98 -12.42 -1.47
CA PHE A 132 7.29 -11.22 -1.00
C PHE A 132 8.26 -10.05 -0.97
N PHE A 133 7.73 -8.88 -1.29
CA PHE A 133 8.41 -7.60 -1.18
C PHE A 133 7.70 -6.75 -0.14
N HIS A 134 8.47 -5.97 0.61
CA HIS A 134 7.95 -5.04 1.61
C HIS A 134 8.25 -3.62 1.14
N ALA A 135 7.22 -2.88 0.79
CA ALA A 135 7.35 -1.47 0.45
C ALA A 135 6.99 -0.61 1.66
N GLY A 136 7.72 0.49 1.83
CA GLY A 136 7.48 1.49 2.85
C GLY A 136 7.26 2.86 2.23
N LEU A 137 6.29 3.61 2.78
CA LEU A 137 6.06 5.02 2.50
C LEU A 137 5.96 5.75 3.84
N LEU A 138 6.86 6.71 4.04
CA LEU A 138 6.88 7.57 5.22
C LEU A 138 6.62 9.02 4.80
N LEU A 139 5.61 9.61 5.40
CA LEU A 139 5.22 11.00 5.23
C LEU A 139 5.44 11.75 6.54
N GLU A 140 6.23 12.82 6.53
CA GLU A 140 6.51 13.63 7.70
C GLU A 140 6.18 15.10 7.41
N GLY A 141 5.06 15.58 7.95
CA GLY A 141 4.68 16.98 7.89
C GLY A 141 5.39 17.81 8.95
N CYS A 142 5.98 18.93 8.55
CA CYS A 142 6.62 19.87 9.47
C CYS A 142 6.39 21.31 9.04
N THR A 143 6.59 22.24 9.97
CA THR A 143 6.66 23.66 9.62
C THR A 143 7.92 23.94 8.81
N ARG A 144 7.92 25.01 8.02
CA ARG A 144 9.12 25.50 7.38
C ARG A 144 9.93 26.32 8.39
N ALA A 145 11.21 26.03 8.50
CA ALA A 145 12.13 26.83 9.29
C ALA A 145 12.47 28.16 8.60
N PRO A 146 12.99 29.19 9.31
CA PRO A 146 13.34 30.48 8.73
C PRO A 146 14.38 30.42 7.61
N ASP A 147 15.26 29.43 7.64
CA ASP A 147 16.23 29.12 6.58
C ASP A 147 15.65 28.40 5.38
N GLY A 148 14.34 28.09 5.41
CA GLY A 148 13.63 27.32 4.38
C GLY A 148 13.66 25.81 4.56
N GLY A 149 14.42 25.30 5.55
CA GLY A 149 14.57 23.89 5.85
C GLY A 149 13.47 23.29 6.72
N ARG A 150 13.75 22.12 7.30
CA ARG A 150 12.86 21.38 8.18
C ARG A 150 12.71 22.07 9.54
N GLY A 151 11.49 22.45 9.90
CA GLY A 151 11.13 23.02 11.19
C GLY A 151 10.59 21.96 12.17
N LYS A 152 9.57 22.34 12.95
CA LYS A 152 8.95 21.45 13.96
C LYS A 152 8.08 20.40 13.28
N ASN A 153 8.16 19.17 13.74
CA ASN A 153 7.29 18.09 13.27
C ASN A 153 5.84 18.35 13.71
N LEU A 154 4.92 18.26 12.75
CA LEU A 154 3.48 18.39 12.95
C LEU A 154 2.82 17.01 13.06
N TRP A 155 3.14 16.13 12.13
CA TRP A 155 2.61 14.78 12.08
C TRP A 155 3.57 13.85 11.30
N ARG A 156 3.40 12.56 11.52
CA ARG A 156 4.11 11.49 10.81
C ARG A 156 3.12 10.39 10.49
N THR A 157 3.17 9.88 9.27
CA THR A 157 2.41 8.71 8.85
C THR A 157 3.35 7.74 8.16
N GLU A 158 3.38 6.51 8.64
CA GLU A 158 4.16 5.42 8.07
C GLU A 158 3.19 4.36 7.54
N ILE A 159 3.40 3.96 6.29
CA ILE A 159 2.59 2.93 5.63
C ILE A 159 3.55 1.85 5.16
N ARG A 160 3.19 0.61 5.45
CA ARG A 160 3.92 -0.57 4.99
C ARG A 160 2.99 -1.44 4.18
N CYS A 161 3.47 -1.91 3.04
CA CYS A 161 2.75 -2.82 2.17
C CYS A 161 3.59 -4.08 1.95
N THR A 162 2.95 -5.25 2.01
CA THR A 162 3.57 -6.52 1.66
C THR A 162 2.79 -7.13 0.50
N GLY A 163 3.50 -7.45 -0.58
CA GLY A 163 2.93 -8.04 -1.80
C GLY A 163 3.92 -8.96 -2.50
N GLN A 164 3.52 -9.50 -3.64
CA GLN A 164 4.37 -10.35 -4.48
C GLN A 164 4.98 -9.59 -5.67
N ASP A 165 4.65 -8.31 -5.80
CA ASP A 165 5.19 -7.43 -6.84
C ASP A 165 6.51 -6.80 -6.38
N ASP A 166 7.46 -6.70 -7.28
CA ASP A 166 8.77 -6.06 -7.09
C ASP A 166 8.78 -4.59 -7.53
N ASP A 167 7.68 -4.10 -8.11
CA ASP A 167 7.53 -2.71 -8.50
C ASP A 167 6.90 -1.87 -7.39
N PHE A 168 7.64 -0.87 -6.92
CA PHE A 168 7.16 0.06 -5.90
C PHE A 168 5.86 0.78 -6.29
N ARG A 169 5.68 1.13 -7.58
CA ARG A 169 4.48 1.83 -8.04
C ARG A 169 3.23 0.98 -7.88
N THR A 170 3.33 -0.31 -8.20
CA THR A 170 2.23 -1.27 -7.99
C THR A 170 1.88 -1.39 -6.51
N LEU A 171 2.88 -1.50 -5.63
CA LEU A 171 2.67 -1.55 -4.18
C LEU A 171 2.12 -0.23 -3.63
N LEU A 172 2.54 0.93 -4.18
CA LEU A 172 1.99 2.24 -3.84
C LEU A 172 0.49 2.33 -4.11
N GLN A 173 0.00 1.80 -5.25
CA GLN A 173 -1.43 1.78 -5.56
C GLN A 173 -2.25 1.05 -4.49
N ALA A 174 -1.69 0.00 -3.88
CA ALA A 174 -2.34 -0.69 -2.77
C ALA A 174 -2.31 0.13 -1.46
N MET A 175 -1.34 1.03 -1.28
CA MET A 175 -1.22 1.90 -0.11
C MET A 175 -2.15 3.13 -0.17
N LEU A 176 -2.39 3.71 -1.36
CA LEU A 176 -3.14 4.96 -1.51
C LEU A 176 -4.55 4.93 -0.90
N PRO A 177 -5.35 3.85 -1.02
CA PRO A 177 -6.70 3.80 -0.45
C PRO A 177 -6.74 4.00 1.07
N VAL A 178 -5.71 3.53 1.81
CA VAL A 178 -5.67 3.66 3.26
C VAL A 178 -5.30 5.07 3.73
N LEU A 179 -4.75 5.91 2.83
CA LEU A 179 -4.51 7.33 3.06
C LEU A 179 -5.76 8.19 2.87
N GLN A 180 -6.77 7.69 2.16
CA GLN A 180 -8.02 8.39 1.99
C GLN A 180 -8.84 8.31 3.30
N PRO A 181 -9.59 9.37 3.66
CA PRO A 181 -10.48 9.30 4.82
C PRO A 181 -11.51 8.19 4.58
N VAL A 182 -11.49 7.17 5.42
CA VAL A 182 -12.54 6.15 5.43
C VAL A 182 -13.80 6.86 5.89
N SER A 183 -14.83 6.91 5.04
CA SER A 183 -16.16 7.36 5.46
C SER A 183 -16.69 6.35 6.49
N TYR A 184 -16.55 6.66 7.78
CA TYR A 184 -17.10 5.87 8.88
C TYR A 184 -18.63 5.97 8.93
N THR A 185 -19.34 5.63 7.84
CA THR A 185 -20.81 5.58 7.86
C THR A 185 -21.37 4.24 8.38
N HIS A 186 -20.51 3.26 8.72
CA HIS A 186 -20.96 1.92 9.12
C HIS A 186 -20.29 1.29 10.35
N LEU A 187 -19.65 2.08 11.22
CA LEU A 187 -19.23 1.59 12.53
C LEU A 187 -20.00 2.34 13.65
N ARG A 188 -21.33 2.25 13.66
CA ARG A 188 -22.04 2.33 14.93
C ARG A 188 -21.95 0.94 15.55
N ALA A 189 -21.05 0.83 16.52
CA ALA A 189 -20.93 -0.29 17.41
C ALA A 189 -22.30 -0.58 18.05
N HIS A 190 -22.65 -1.84 18.14
CA HIS A 190 -23.57 -2.31 19.13
C HIS A 190 -22.93 -2.11 20.51
N GLU A 191 -23.44 -1.14 21.27
CA GLU A 191 -23.43 -1.18 22.72
C GLU A 191 -24.52 -2.15 23.21
#